data_1038e3e116528960c2ed735102efb591
#
_entry.id   1038e3e116528960c2ed735102efb591
#
_cell.length_a   1.000
_cell.length_b   1.000
_cell.length_c   1.000
_cell.angle_alpha   90.00
_cell.angle_beta   90.00
_cell.angle_gamma   90.00
#
_symmetry.space_group_name_H-M   'P 1'
#
loop_
_entity.id
_entity.type
_entity.pdbx_description
1 polymer ?
#
loop_
_entity_poly.entity_id
_entity_poly.type
_entity_poly.pdbx_seq_one_letter_code
_entity_poly.pdbx_strand_id
1 'polypeptide(L)'
;RLEYVLSPPWERSWAYLYGRIPGNKFEVNQHPHGTTLQEVNYRYPTASWEERQRIYQIYKNHVLGYLHYIQTELGQPNLGLAEDEFRDSDHLPPILYVRKARRVIGEVFLKQMDITRARERIRPDAIAIGDYPMDSHAVRRVVIKEGEPVPELAHMGEGEFWIFQYTPWYQVPYGVLVPKRVEGLLVTTCVSASHVAIGTLRMEPVRMNMGQAAGV
;
A
#
# COMPACT_ATOMS: atom_id res chain seq x y z
N ARG A 1 21.42 16.81 -5.91
CA ARG A 1 21.32 15.78 -6.95
C ARG A 1 21.27 14.45 -6.22
N LEU A 2 20.10 13.80 -6.22
CA LEU A 2 20.01 12.38 -5.93
C LEU A 2 20.59 11.68 -7.17
N GLU A 3 21.82 11.23 -7.09
CA GLU A 3 22.36 10.29 -8.06
C GLU A 3 21.64 8.96 -7.84
N TYR A 4 20.65 8.72 -8.68
CA TYR A 4 20.08 7.38 -8.79
C TYR A 4 21.15 6.50 -9.40
N VAL A 5 21.70 5.57 -8.62
CA VAL A 5 22.55 4.51 -9.15
C VAL A 5 21.76 3.83 -10.26
N LEU A 6 22.26 3.91 -11.48
CA LEU A 6 21.60 3.35 -12.66
C LEU A 6 21.47 1.85 -12.47
N SER A 7 20.28 1.40 -12.27
CA SER A 7 19.89 -0.01 -12.23
C SER A 7 20.29 -0.73 -13.53
N PRO A 8 20.60 -2.03 -13.50
CA PRO A 8 20.86 -2.81 -14.70
C PRO A 8 19.79 -2.66 -15.79
N PRO A 9 20.08 -2.91 -17.06
CA PRO A 9 19.14 -2.67 -18.18
C PRO A 9 17.76 -3.32 -18.03
N TRP A 10 17.67 -4.46 -17.35
CA TRP A 10 16.41 -5.14 -17.07
C TRP A 10 15.54 -4.40 -16.04
N GLU A 11 16.10 -3.64 -15.12
CA GLU A 11 15.37 -2.81 -14.16
C GLU A 11 14.79 -1.55 -14.81
N ARG A 12 15.41 -1.04 -15.87
CA ARG A 12 14.87 0.08 -16.65
C ARG A 12 13.52 -0.23 -17.28
N SER A 13 13.30 -1.47 -17.71
CA SER A 13 12.01 -1.90 -18.28
C SER A 13 10.90 -2.05 -17.24
N TRP A 14 11.25 -2.25 -15.97
CA TRP A 14 10.30 -2.38 -14.86
C TRP A 14 9.94 -1.06 -14.18
N ALA A 15 10.73 -0.02 -14.41
CA ALA A 15 10.58 1.26 -13.71
C ALA A 15 9.25 1.97 -13.98
N TYR A 16 8.57 1.63 -15.09
CA TYR A 16 7.36 2.34 -15.54
C TYR A 16 6.22 1.41 -15.99
N LEU A 17 6.44 0.11 -16.11
CA LEU A 17 5.45 -0.81 -16.68
C LEU A 17 5.04 -1.91 -15.69
N TYR A 18 4.38 -1.54 -14.63
CA TYR A 18 3.81 -2.51 -13.70
C TYR A 18 2.36 -2.89 -14.08
N GLY A 19 2.19 -3.35 -15.28
CA GLY A 19 0.90 -3.77 -15.79
C GLY A 19 0.12 -2.65 -16.49
N ARG A 20 -0.34 -2.98 -17.67
CA ARG A 20 -1.27 -2.16 -18.43
C ARG A 20 -2.68 -2.40 -17.89
N ILE A 21 -3.31 -1.34 -17.43
CA ILE A 21 -4.72 -1.37 -17.01
C ILE A 21 -5.62 -0.81 -18.12
N PRO A 22 -6.94 -1.09 -18.10
CA PRO A 22 -7.86 -0.56 -19.11
C PRO A 22 -7.77 0.96 -19.28
N GLY A 23 -8.03 1.46 -20.46
CA GLY A 23 -7.94 2.89 -20.76
C GLY A 23 -6.54 3.39 -21.08
N ASN A 24 -5.63 2.51 -21.49
CA ASN A 24 -4.22 2.82 -21.81
C ASN A 24 -3.46 3.43 -20.63
N LYS A 25 -3.80 3.02 -19.42
CA LYS A 25 -3.16 3.44 -18.17
C LYS A 25 -2.14 2.41 -17.71
N PHE A 26 -1.21 2.85 -16.87
CA PHE A 26 -0.15 2.02 -16.32
C PHE A 26 -0.04 2.22 -14.81
N GLU A 27 0.34 1.17 -14.12
CA GLU A 27 0.66 1.23 -12.70
C GLU A 27 2.17 1.34 -12.49
N VAL A 28 2.59 2.25 -11.60
CA VAL A 28 4.01 2.47 -11.23
C VAL A 28 4.22 2.29 -9.73
N ASN A 29 3.46 1.41 -9.12
CA ASN A 29 3.25 1.33 -7.67
C ASN A 29 4.44 0.74 -6.90
N GLN A 30 5.04 -0.35 -7.37
CA GLN A 30 5.92 -1.20 -6.55
C GLN A 30 7.42 -1.10 -6.86
N HIS A 31 7.83 -0.22 -7.71
CA HIS A 31 9.25 -0.10 -8.03
C HIS A 31 10.01 0.59 -6.89
N PRO A 32 11.28 0.22 -6.62
CA PRO A 32 12.14 0.90 -5.63
C PRO A 32 12.23 2.41 -5.83
N HIS A 33 12.13 2.87 -7.07
CA HIS A 33 12.10 4.30 -7.44
C HIS A 33 10.68 4.84 -7.62
N GLY A 34 9.65 4.05 -7.25
CA GLY A 34 8.24 4.38 -7.47
C GLY A 34 7.70 5.50 -6.58
N THR A 35 6.40 5.50 -6.43
CA THR A 35 5.65 6.61 -5.82
C THR A 35 5.65 6.60 -4.29
N THR A 36 6.32 5.65 -3.63
CA THR A 36 6.37 5.56 -2.17
C THR A 36 7.59 6.27 -1.60
N LEU A 37 7.36 7.26 -0.72
CA LEU A 37 8.40 7.91 0.07
C LEU A 37 8.31 7.42 1.52
N GLN A 38 9.20 6.49 1.86
CA GLN A 38 9.35 6.01 3.23
C GLN A 38 9.83 7.16 4.13
N GLU A 39 9.55 7.06 5.42
CA GLU A 39 9.91 8.04 6.46
C GLU A 39 9.12 9.36 6.38
N VAL A 40 8.94 9.96 5.21
CA VAL A 40 8.14 11.17 5.02
C VAL A 40 6.67 10.96 5.42
N ASN A 41 6.13 9.77 5.15
CA ASN A 41 4.72 9.44 5.38
C ASN A 41 4.37 9.01 6.81
N TYR A 42 5.35 8.77 7.68
CA TYR A 42 5.09 8.21 9.02
C TYR A 42 4.15 9.08 9.86
N ARG A 43 4.25 10.37 9.74
CA ARG A 43 3.43 11.32 10.49
C ARG A 43 2.08 11.62 9.85
N TYR A 44 1.91 11.34 8.57
CA TYR A 44 0.72 11.72 7.81
C TYR A 44 -0.61 11.32 8.48
N PRO A 45 -0.79 10.07 9.01
CA PRO A 45 -2.05 9.67 9.62
C PRO A 45 -2.42 10.44 10.90
N THR A 46 -1.44 11.06 11.57
CA THR A 46 -1.61 11.75 12.86
C THR A 46 -1.32 13.24 12.79
N ALA A 47 -0.90 13.73 11.64
CA ALA A 47 -0.52 15.11 11.41
C ALA A 47 -1.72 16.07 11.41
N SER A 48 -1.48 17.35 11.68
CA SER A 48 -2.43 18.41 11.41
C SER A 48 -2.72 18.54 9.91
N TRP A 49 -3.75 19.30 9.54
CA TRP A 49 -4.06 19.51 8.12
C TRP A 49 -2.93 20.24 7.39
N GLU A 50 -2.28 21.19 8.00
CA GLU A 50 -1.14 21.93 7.45
C GLU A 50 0.06 21.01 7.22
N GLU A 51 0.35 20.14 8.15
CA GLU A 51 1.41 19.14 8.03
C GLU A 51 1.10 18.13 6.93
N ARG A 52 -0.16 17.65 6.83
CA ARG A 52 -0.59 16.77 5.73
C ARG A 52 -0.43 17.42 4.37
N GLN A 53 -0.75 18.71 4.24
CA GLN A 53 -0.54 19.46 3.00
C GLN A 53 0.94 19.57 2.63
N ARG A 54 1.82 19.78 3.59
CA ARG A 54 3.27 19.78 3.35
C ARG A 54 3.77 18.42 2.88
N ILE A 55 3.34 17.34 3.55
CA ILE A 55 3.68 15.98 3.16
C ILE A 55 3.14 15.67 1.76
N TYR A 56 1.88 16.04 1.48
CA TYR A 56 1.28 15.89 0.17
C TYR A 56 2.10 16.60 -0.92
N GLN A 57 2.53 17.84 -0.68
CA GLN A 57 3.34 18.59 -1.64
C GLN A 57 4.71 17.92 -1.91
N ILE A 58 5.32 17.32 -0.89
CA ILE A 58 6.56 16.54 -1.06
C ILE A 58 6.30 15.34 -1.98
N TYR A 59 5.19 14.61 -1.77
CA TYR A 59 4.79 13.49 -2.63
C TYR A 59 4.48 13.94 -4.05
N LYS A 60 3.73 15.04 -4.23
CA LYS A 60 3.44 15.62 -5.54
C LYS A 60 4.73 15.92 -6.31
N ASN A 61 5.68 16.60 -5.67
CA ASN A 61 6.96 16.93 -6.28
C ASN A 61 7.77 15.67 -6.65
N HIS A 62 7.76 14.65 -5.78
CA HIS A 62 8.43 13.38 -6.05
C HIS A 62 7.81 12.65 -7.25
N VAL A 63 6.49 12.54 -7.31
CA VAL A 63 5.80 11.86 -8.41
C VAL A 63 6.03 12.56 -9.74
N LEU A 64 5.94 13.90 -9.77
CA LEU A 64 6.19 14.67 -10.98
C LEU A 64 7.67 14.58 -11.41
N GLY A 65 8.61 14.60 -10.45
CA GLY A 65 10.02 14.37 -10.73
C GLY A 65 10.30 12.96 -11.27
N TYR A 66 9.61 11.95 -10.75
CA TYR A 66 9.70 10.57 -11.24
C TYR A 66 9.14 10.43 -12.66
N LEU A 67 8.00 11.05 -12.96
CA LEU A 67 7.47 11.11 -14.32
C LEU A 67 8.44 11.81 -15.28
N HIS A 68 9.00 12.93 -14.87
CA HIS A 68 10.02 13.62 -15.67
C HIS A 68 11.22 12.72 -15.97
N TYR A 69 11.72 11.98 -14.96
CA TYR A 69 12.79 11.02 -15.16
C TYR A 69 12.41 9.90 -16.17
N ILE A 70 11.20 9.36 -16.07
CA ILE A 70 10.68 8.37 -17.01
C ILE A 70 10.68 8.93 -18.44
N GLN A 71 10.23 10.17 -18.60
CA GLN A 71 10.14 10.82 -19.91
C GLN A 71 11.50 11.13 -20.53
N THR A 72 12.44 11.62 -19.75
CA THR A 72 13.73 12.12 -20.24
C THR A 72 14.82 11.05 -20.26
N GLU A 73 14.97 10.29 -19.18
CA GLU A 73 16.07 9.34 -19.00
C GLU A 73 15.71 7.91 -19.44
N LEU A 74 14.43 7.53 -19.29
CA LEU A 74 13.97 6.20 -19.71
C LEU A 74 13.33 6.19 -21.10
N GLY A 75 13.33 7.32 -21.80
CA GLY A 75 12.90 7.41 -23.19
C GLY A 75 11.41 7.17 -23.44
N GLN A 76 10.56 7.50 -22.45
CA GLN A 76 9.11 7.34 -22.54
C GLN A 76 8.38 8.70 -22.53
N PRO A 77 8.58 9.56 -23.54
CA PRO A 77 8.08 10.95 -23.52
C PRO A 77 6.54 11.05 -23.47
N ASN A 78 5.84 9.99 -23.86
CA ASN A 78 4.37 9.97 -23.92
C ASN A 78 3.71 9.46 -22.61
N LEU A 79 4.47 9.07 -21.60
CA LEU A 79 3.92 8.71 -20.30
C LEU A 79 3.74 9.96 -19.45
N GLY A 80 2.56 10.10 -18.84
CA GLY A 80 2.20 11.25 -18.03
C GLY A 80 1.07 10.93 -17.07
N LEU A 81 0.53 11.95 -16.44
CA LEU A 81 -0.70 11.83 -15.66
C LEU A 81 -1.88 11.56 -16.60
N ALA A 82 -2.84 10.76 -16.15
CA ALA A 82 -4.05 10.45 -16.91
C ALA A 82 -4.96 11.68 -16.99
N GLU A 83 -5.25 12.17 -18.20
CA GLU A 83 -6.03 13.38 -18.42
C GLU A 83 -7.50 13.27 -18.00
N ASP A 84 -8.01 12.05 -17.92
CA ASP A 84 -9.40 11.74 -17.54
C ASP A 84 -9.57 11.50 -16.04
N GLU A 85 -8.47 11.45 -15.27
CA GLU A 85 -8.48 11.24 -13.81
C GLU A 85 -8.25 12.56 -13.06
N PHE A 86 -8.90 12.72 -11.91
CA PHE A 86 -8.66 13.80 -10.94
C PHE A 86 -8.53 15.22 -11.55
N ARG A 87 -9.42 15.56 -12.47
CA ARG A 87 -9.39 16.84 -13.23
C ARG A 87 -9.40 18.08 -12.34
N ASP A 88 -10.05 18.00 -11.17
CA ASP A 88 -10.17 19.10 -10.22
C ASP A 88 -8.96 19.26 -9.28
N SER A 89 -7.95 18.38 -9.41
CA SER A 89 -6.76 18.36 -8.54
C SER A 89 -5.48 18.08 -9.32
N ASP A 90 -5.29 18.74 -10.45
CA ASP A 90 -4.09 18.67 -11.31
C ASP A 90 -3.78 17.23 -11.76
N HIS A 91 -4.80 16.41 -11.99
CA HIS A 91 -4.69 15.00 -12.38
C HIS A 91 -3.97 14.11 -11.34
N LEU A 92 -3.95 14.55 -10.08
CA LEU A 92 -3.43 13.79 -8.95
C LEU A 92 -4.52 13.57 -7.89
N PRO A 93 -4.54 12.44 -7.18
CA PRO A 93 -5.47 12.25 -6.07
C PRO A 93 -5.35 13.39 -5.05
N PRO A 94 -6.46 13.96 -4.55
CA PRO A 94 -6.40 15.10 -3.62
C PRO A 94 -5.86 14.77 -2.24
N ILE A 95 -5.73 13.47 -1.93
CA ILE A 95 -5.19 12.96 -0.66
C ILE A 95 -4.26 11.77 -0.93
N LEU A 96 -3.33 11.52 -0.01
CA LEU A 96 -2.48 10.33 -0.09
C LEU A 96 -3.27 9.07 0.25
N TYR A 97 -3.01 8.00 -0.48
CA TYR A 97 -3.52 6.68 -0.19
C TYR A 97 -2.80 6.07 1.02
N VAL A 98 -3.52 5.90 2.12
CA VAL A 98 -2.98 5.33 3.36
C VAL A 98 -3.34 3.85 3.42
N ARG A 99 -2.38 2.98 3.13
CA ARG A 99 -2.59 1.51 3.13
C ARG A 99 -2.72 0.93 4.52
N LYS A 100 -1.80 1.29 5.40
CA LYS A 100 -1.67 0.73 6.74
C LYS A 100 -1.30 1.85 7.71
N ALA A 101 -2.18 2.18 8.61
CA ALA A 101 -1.95 3.20 9.62
C ALA A 101 -2.56 2.78 10.96
N ARG A 102 -3.45 3.61 11.51
CA ARG A 102 -4.18 3.31 12.73
C ARG A 102 -5.16 2.17 12.50
N ARG A 103 -5.32 1.35 13.52
CA ARG A 103 -6.30 0.27 13.58
C ARG A 103 -7.03 0.33 14.91
N VAL A 104 -8.30 -0.03 14.89
CA VAL A 104 -9.09 -0.15 16.12
C VAL A 104 -8.60 -1.36 16.94
N ILE A 105 -8.76 -1.30 18.24
CA ILE A 105 -8.67 -2.47 19.11
C ILE A 105 -10.07 -3.05 19.20
N GLY A 106 -10.33 -4.09 18.42
CA GLY A 106 -11.63 -4.73 18.29
C GLY A 106 -11.79 -5.93 19.22
N GLU A 107 -13.02 -6.47 19.27
CA GLU A 107 -13.35 -7.70 20.01
C GLU A 107 -12.54 -8.89 19.52
N VAL A 108 -12.28 -8.96 18.21
CA VAL A 108 -11.37 -9.92 17.59
C VAL A 108 -10.17 -9.17 17.00
N PHE A 109 -8.96 -9.67 17.23
CA PHE A 109 -7.73 -9.17 16.63
C PHE A 109 -7.19 -10.20 15.64
N LEU A 110 -7.40 -9.94 14.33
CA LEU A 110 -6.97 -10.86 13.28
C LEU A 110 -5.44 -10.85 13.14
N LYS A 111 -4.85 -12.04 13.20
CA LYS A 111 -3.39 -12.23 13.12
C LYS A 111 -3.01 -13.00 11.86
N GLN A 112 -1.73 -12.97 11.52
CA GLN A 112 -1.17 -13.78 10.43
C GLN A 112 -1.57 -15.26 10.55
N MET A 113 -1.49 -15.83 11.74
CA MET A 113 -1.83 -17.24 11.98
C MET A 113 -3.30 -17.56 11.70
N ASP A 114 -4.21 -16.61 11.85
CA ASP A 114 -5.63 -16.79 11.52
C ASP A 114 -5.84 -16.90 10.01
N ILE A 115 -4.94 -16.29 9.22
CA ILE A 115 -4.93 -16.33 7.77
C ILE A 115 -4.22 -17.59 7.28
N THR A 116 -2.99 -17.83 7.71
CA THR A 116 -2.18 -18.97 7.22
C THR A 116 -2.77 -20.33 7.58
N ARG A 117 -3.53 -20.41 8.67
CA ARG A 117 -4.25 -21.60 9.13
C ARG A 117 -5.77 -21.52 8.94
N ALA A 118 -6.22 -20.73 8.00
CA ALA A 118 -7.66 -20.49 7.78
C ALA A 118 -8.45 -21.76 7.52
N ARG A 119 -7.86 -22.76 6.83
CA ARG A 119 -8.50 -24.05 6.54
C ARG A 119 -8.82 -24.87 7.80
N GLU A 120 -8.10 -24.61 8.89
CA GLU A 120 -8.28 -25.27 10.19
C GLU A 120 -9.25 -24.50 11.11
N ARG A 121 -9.69 -23.32 10.69
CA ARG A 121 -10.41 -22.37 11.53
C ARG A 121 -11.63 -21.80 10.83
N ILE A 122 -12.69 -22.60 10.76
CA ILE A 122 -13.99 -22.12 10.29
C ILE A 122 -14.58 -21.16 11.33
N ARG A 123 -15.01 -19.99 10.88
CA ARG A 123 -15.59 -18.94 11.70
C ARG A 123 -17.10 -18.86 11.50
N PRO A 124 -17.92 -19.12 12.54
CA PRO A 124 -19.37 -18.98 12.43
C PRO A 124 -19.84 -17.53 12.31
N ASP A 125 -18.99 -16.57 12.74
CA ASP A 125 -19.19 -15.12 12.72
C ASP A 125 -18.55 -14.45 11.48
N ALA A 126 -18.27 -15.23 10.42
CA ALA A 126 -17.64 -14.73 9.22
C ALA A 126 -18.57 -13.82 8.42
N ILE A 127 -18.07 -12.64 8.04
CA ILE A 127 -18.80 -11.61 7.28
C ILE A 127 -18.20 -11.34 5.89
N ALA A 128 -16.97 -11.78 5.65
CA ALA A 128 -16.28 -11.62 4.37
C ALA A 128 -15.26 -12.74 4.16
N ILE A 129 -14.82 -12.90 2.92
CA ILE A 129 -13.70 -13.77 2.53
C ILE A 129 -12.63 -12.91 1.88
N GLY A 130 -11.37 -13.15 2.25
CA GLY A 130 -10.19 -12.57 1.62
C GLY A 130 -9.26 -13.67 1.11
N ASP A 131 -8.47 -13.36 0.08
CA ASP A 131 -7.53 -14.29 -0.56
C ASP A 131 -6.29 -13.59 -1.15
N TYR A 132 -6.24 -12.26 -1.05
CA TYR A 132 -5.10 -11.49 -1.54
C TYR A 132 -3.85 -11.81 -0.71
N PRO A 133 -2.66 -11.91 -1.33
CA PRO A 133 -1.42 -12.14 -0.59
C PRO A 133 -1.20 -11.13 0.53
N MET A 134 -0.71 -11.60 1.67
CA MET A 134 -0.24 -10.69 2.72
C MET A 134 0.96 -9.92 2.19
N ASP A 135 0.81 -8.61 1.98
CA ASP A 135 1.85 -7.77 1.43
C ASP A 135 2.15 -6.52 2.26
N SER A 136 3.32 -6.00 2.09
CA SER A 136 3.72 -4.70 2.60
C SER A 136 4.80 -4.10 1.72
N HIS A 137 4.66 -2.83 1.37
CA HIS A 137 5.78 -2.06 0.86
C HIS A 137 6.80 -1.82 1.96
N ALA A 138 8.04 -1.58 1.57
CA ALA A 138 9.11 -1.23 2.49
C ALA A 138 8.72 -0.08 3.41
N VAL A 139 9.03 -0.22 4.69
CA VAL A 139 8.82 0.84 5.68
C VAL A 139 10.02 1.78 5.76
N ARG A 140 11.20 1.29 5.34
CA ARG A 140 12.43 2.05 5.33
C ARG A 140 13.30 1.64 4.15
N ARG A 141 14.00 2.60 3.54
CA ARG A 141 15.06 2.32 2.57
C ARG A 141 16.39 2.17 3.28
N VAL A 142 17.17 1.19 2.86
CA VAL A 142 18.55 1.02 3.31
C VAL A 142 19.44 1.81 2.39
N VAL A 143 20.17 2.78 2.92
CA VAL A 143 21.18 3.50 2.17
C VAL A 143 22.45 2.66 2.15
N ILE A 144 22.88 2.25 0.97
CA ILE A 144 24.14 1.54 0.77
C ILE A 144 25.18 2.60 0.37
N LYS A 145 26.30 2.65 1.09
CA LYS A 145 27.40 3.54 0.77
C LYS A 145 28.22 2.97 -0.39
N GLU A 146 28.79 3.84 -1.18
CA GLU A 146 29.69 3.46 -2.25
C GLU A 146 30.83 2.56 -1.72
N GLY A 147 31.06 1.42 -2.37
CA GLY A 147 32.06 0.43 -1.97
C GLY A 147 31.62 -0.59 -0.91
N GLU A 148 30.44 -0.44 -0.32
CA GLU A 148 29.86 -1.49 0.54
C GLU A 148 29.21 -2.60 -0.29
N PRO A 149 29.32 -3.87 0.14
CA PRO A 149 28.64 -4.97 -0.53
C PRO A 149 27.12 -4.75 -0.47
N VAL A 150 26.47 -4.79 -1.63
CA VAL A 150 25.01 -4.68 -1.74
C VAL A 150 24.39 -5.97 -1.20
N PRO A 151 23.61 -5.97 -0.12
CA PRO A 151 22.90 -7.14 0.34
C PRO A 151 21.98 -7.67 -0.76
N GLU A 152 21.86 -8.99 -0.91
CA GLU A 152 21.06 -9.64 -1.95
C GLU A 152 19.60 -9.13 -2.02
N LEU A 153 19.04 -8.70 -0.90
CA LEU A 153 17.67 -8.17 -0.80
C LEU A 153 17.60 -6.64 -0.59
N ALA A 154 18.69 -5.91 -0.82
CA ALA A 154 18.71 -4.46 -0.59
C ALA A 154 17.71 -3.69 -1.46
N HIS A 155 17.35 -4.23 -2.61
CA HIS A 155 16.34 -3.66 -3.50
C HIS A 155 14.92 -3.72 -2.92
N MET A 156 14.64 -4.60 -1.97
CA MET A 156 13.32 -4.74 -1.35
C MET A 156 13.08 -3.73 -0.21
N GLY A 157 14.14 -3.23 0.41
CA GLY A 157 14.00 -2.36 1.59
C GLY A 157 13.59 -3.10 2.86
N GLU A 158 13.66 -2.41 3.99
CA GLU A 158 13.31 -2.98 5.29
C GLU A 158 11.78 -3.10 5.46
N GLY A 159 11.32 -4.28 5.90
CA GLY A 159 9.90 -4.53 6.20
C GLY A 159 9.02 -4.77 4.98
N GLU A 160 9.58 -4.88 3.79
CA GLU A 160 8.86 -5.32 2.61
C GLU A 160 8.61 -6.83 2.67
N PHE A 161 7.40 -7.25 2.32
CA PHE A 161 7.08 -8.67 2.18
C PHE A 161 5.92 -8.89 1.21
N TRP A 162 5.97 -10.05 0.55
CA TRP A 162 4.92 -10.58 -0.31
C TRP A 162 4.79 -12.08 -0.02
N ILE A 163 3.74 -12.45 0.74
CA ILE A 163 3.57 -13.83 1.24
C ILE A 163 2.45 -14.51 0.47
N PHE A 164 2.71 -14.82 -0.78
CA PHE A 164 1.75 -15.46 -1.68
C PHE A 164 1.43 -16.91 -1.26
N GLN A 165 2.46 -17.71 -1.03
CA GLN A 165 2.32 -19.16 -0.78
C GLN A 165 1.57 -19.51 0.50
N TYR A 166 1.50 -18.59 1.46
CA TYR A 166 0.92 -18.81 2.79
C TYR A 166 -0.34 -17.98 3.02
N THR A 167 -0.97 -17.47 1.97
CA THR A 167 -2.22 -16.74 2.06
C THR A 167 -3.33 -17.52 1.33
N PRO A 168 -3.91 -18.55 1.96
CA PRO A 168 -5.12 -19.19 1.44
C PRO A 168 -6.29 -18.23 1.57
N TRP A 169 -7.43 -18.52 0.92
CA TRP A 169 -8.67 -17.83 1.26
C TRP A 169 -8.99 -17.99 2.75
N TYR A 170 -9.40 -16.92 3.38
CA TYR A 170 -9.67 -16.87 4.81
C TYR A 170 -10.95 -16.10 5.10
N GLN A 171 -11.57 -16.41 6.23
CA GLN A 171 -12.78 -15.77 6.70
C GLN A 171 -12.48 -14.60 7.60
N VAL A 172 -13.19 -13.49 7.40
CA VAL A 172 -13.08 -12.27 8.22
C VAL A 172 -14.19 -12.31 9.28
N PRO A 173 -13.86 -12.38 10.56
CA PRO A 173 -14.86 -12.41 11.63
C PRO A 173 -15.45 -11.01 11.89
N TYR A 174 -16.74 -10.96 12.25
CA TYR A 174 -17.46 -9.72 12.56
C TYR A 174 -16.76 -8.88 13.64
N GLY A 175 -16.24 -9.53 14.68
CA GLY A 175 -15.60 -8.86 15.81
C GLY A 175 -14.37 -8.00 15.47
N VAL A 176 -13.80 -8.09 14.24
CA VAL A 176 -12.74 -7.16 13.81
C VAL A 176 -13.26 -5.74 13.57
N LEU A 177 -14.58 -5.60 13.32
CA LEU A 177 -15.24 -4.31 13.10
C LEU A 177 -15.66 -3.63 14.41
N VAL A 178 -15.81 -4.40 15.50
CA VAL A 178 -16.41 -3.96 16.76
C VAL A 178 -15.33 -3.45 17.72
N PRO A 179 -15.27 -2.13 18.01
CA PRO A 179 -14.31 -1.61 18.98
C PRO A 179 -14.61 -2.09 20.41
N LYS A 180 -13.56 -2.44 21.18
CA LYS A 180 -13.73 -2.85 22.58
C LYS A 180 -14.21 -1.74 23.54
N ARG A 181 -13.97 -0.48 23.20
CA ARG A 181 -14.15 0.65 24.12
C ARG A 181 -15.22 1.65 23.65
N VAL A 182 -15.80 1.46 22.50
CA VAL A 182 -16.78 2.39 21.91
C VAL A 182 -17.98 1.59 21.49
N GLU A 183 -19.13 1.87 22.09
CA GLU A 183 -20.39 1.25 21.76
C GLU A 183 -21.07 1.98 20.57
N GLY A 184 -21.89 1.25 19.82
CA GLY A 184 -22.66 1.82 18.69
C GLY A 184 -21.81 2.21 17.47
N LEU A 185 -20.56 1.73 17.37
CA LEU A 185 -19.66 2.03 16.27
C LEU A 185 -19.18 0.72 15.61
N LEU A 186 -19.21 0.69 14.27
CA LEU A 186 -18.52 -0.33 13.46
C LEU A 186 -17.45 0.35 12.61
N VAL A 187 -16.26 -0.27 12.54
CA VAL A 187 -15.10 0.27 11.81
C VAL A 187 -14.74 -0.67 10.68
N THR A 188 -15.01 -0.28 9.44
CA THR A 188 -14.84 -1.14 8.25
C THR A 188 -13.50 -0.97 7.54
N THR A 189 -12.79 0.13 7.78
CA THR A 189 -11.52 0.44 7.10
C THR A 189 -10.30 0.23 7.99
N CYS A 190 -10.34 0.78 9.20
CA CYS A 190 -9.27 0.68 10.20
C CYS A 190 -9.51 -0.50 11.16
N VAL A 191 -9.82 -1.65 10.62
CA VAL A 191 -10.24 -2.85 11.35
C VAL A 191 -9.15 -3.39 12.29
N SER A 192 -9.57 -4.22 13.24
CA SER A 192 -8.70 -4.82 14.25
C SER A 192 -7.88 -5.98 13.66
N ALA A 193 -6.65 -5.69 13.30
CA ALA A 193 -5.73 -6.68 12.71
C ALA A 193 -4.26 -6.35 12.99
N SER A 194 -3.41 -7.37 12.94
CA SER A 194 -1.95 -7.20 12.98
C SER A 194 -1.44 -6.49 11.70
N HIS A 195 -0.21 -5.99 11.76
CA HIS A 195 0.42 -5.34 10.61
C HIS A 195 0.49 -6.28 9.38
N VAL A 196 0.79 -7.55 9.60
CA VAL A 196 0.85 -8.53 8.51
C VAL A 196 -0.55 -8.86 7.99
N ALA A 197 -1.52 -9.10 8.88
CA ALA A 197 -2.88 -9.43 8.47
C ALA A 197 -3.58 -8.31 7.72
N ILE A 198 -3.36 -7.04 8.09
CA ILE A 198 -3.93 -5.91 7.34
C ILE A 198 -3.37 -5.82 5.91
N GLY A 199 -2.22 -6.44 5.63
CA GLY A 199 -1.62 -6.51 4.31
C GLY A 199 -2.55 -7.14 3.26
N THR A 200 -3.34 -8.13 3.63
CA THR A 200 -4.35 -8.73 2.77
C THR A 200 -5.74 -8.13 3.00
N LEU A 201 -6.11 -7.89 4.28
CA LEU A 201 -7.45 -7.45 4.66
C LEU A 201 -7.81 -6.04 4.13
N ARG A 202 -6.81 -5.21 3.83
CA ARG A 202 -6.96 -3.85 3.35
C ARG A 202 -7.51 -3.72 1.93
N MET A 203 -7.62 -4.81 1.18
CA MET A 203 -8.07 -4.77 -0.21
C MET A 203 -9.52 -4.31 -0.31
N GLU A 204 -9.80 -3.50 -1.32
CA GLU A 204 -11.08 -2.83 -1.52
C GLU A 204 -12.25 -3.82 -1.58
N PRO A 205 -12.21 -4.95 -2.33
CA PRO A 205 -13.32 -5.91 -2.36
C PRO A 205 -13.67 -6.47 -0.98
N VAL A 206 -12.65 -6.75 -0.15
CA VAL A 206 -12.87 -7.23 1.23
C VAL A 206 -13.49 -6.14 2.10
N ARG A 207 -13.02 -4.89 1.96
CA ARG A 207 -13.59 -3.73 2.67
C ARG A 207 -15.04 -3.45 2.26
N MET A 208 -15.37 -3.59 0.98
CA MET A 208 -16.75 -3.45 0.48
C MET A 208 -17.67 -4.50 1.12
N ASN A 209 -17.24 -5.76 1.19
CA ASN A 209 -18.00 -6.82 1.86
C ASN A 209 -18.17 -6.55 3.36
N MET A 210 -17.13 -6.10 4.04
CA MET A 210 -17.21 -5.68 5.44
C MET A 210 -18.16 -4.49 5.62
N GLY A 211 -18.12 -3.51 4.70
CA GLY A 211 -19.05 -2.36 4.71
C GLY A 211 -20.49 -2.78 4.52
N GLN A 212 -20.77 -3.70 3.60
CA GLN A 212 -22.09 -4.27 3.40
C GLN A 212 -22.59 -4.98 4.67
N ALA A 213 -21.76 -5.84 5.27
CA ALA A 213 -22.13 -6.55 6.50
C ALA A 213 -22.32 -5.62 7.70
N ALA A 214 -21.67 -4.48 7.73
CA ALA A 214 -21.85 -3.48 8.79
C ALA A 214 -23.13 -2.66 8.64
N GLY A 215 -23.70 -2.61 7.43
CA GLY A 215 -24.92 -1.83 7.12
C GLY A 215 -26.22 -2.63 7.19
N VAL A 216 -26.15 -3.94 7.42
CA VAL A 216 -27.29 -4.84 7.60
C VAL A 216 -27.58 -5.03 9.08
#